data_efc38f10baa9eb9bfd81e42cc4b3c3ea
#
_entry.id   efc38f10baa9eb9bfd81e42cc4b3c3ea
#
_cell.length_a   1.000
_cell.length_b   1.000
_cell.length_c   1.000
_cell.angle_alpha   90.00
_cell.angle_beta   90.00
_cell.angle_gamma   90.00
#
_symmetry.space_group_name_H-M   'P 1'
#
loop_
_entity.id
_entity.type
_entity.pdbx_description
1 polymer ?
#
loop_
_entity_poly.entity_id
_entity_poly.type
_entity_poly.pdbx_seq_one_letter_code
_entity_poly.pdbx_strand_id
1 'polypeptide(L)'
;MKFLHSSDADFESKFSQLVRRSDNDMSAVMPVVTGIIDEIRKDGDSALFAQISKFDKFNVTSKNDIIIDVKEMEAAYNSLDNALRVALNLAHDRIKSYHERTKPSDWTYKDEHDILLGAKYTPVDRAGLYIPGGKAAYPSSLLMNAIPAIVAGVKEIVVCTPAPGGKVNPLLLAAMHLCGIKTAFKIGGASAIAAMAYGTATVSKVDVITGPGNIYVATAKKLVYGDVNIDMIAGPSEIGVIADDSADPRHIAIDLLSQAEHDEIASAFLITPVEAFARAVQRHVEDELKTLKREPIASASIRNKAAIIVAKDLQECFKLMNELAVEHLEIATNDSLSYMDEVKHAGAIFFGHFTPEAMGDYIAGPNHTLPTGGSARFYSPLGVENFMKRSSIISVSRKGIMHLGKPCMQLAEAEGLTAHKRSIAVRLED
;
A
#
# COMPACT_ATOMS: atom_id res chain seq x y z
N MET A 1 -19.07 -18.91 5.66
CA MET A 1 -18.46 -18.07 6.70
C MET A 1 -18.31 -18.89 7.98
N LYS A 2 -17.14 -18.83 8.67
CA LYS A 2 -16.96 -19.48 9.98
C LYS A 2 -17.71 -18.67 11.04
N PHE A 3 -18.29 -19.36 12.04
CA PHE A 3 -18.97 -18.71 13.17
C PHE A 3 -18.31 -19.22 14.47
N LEU A 4 -17.74 -18.32 15.27
CA LEU A 4 -16.92 -18.64 16.43
C LEU A 4 -17.43 -17.85 17.66
N HIS A 5 -17.27 -18.45 18.86
CA HIS A 5 -17.45 -17.72 20.12
C HIS A 5 -16.11 -17.69 20.85
N SER A 6 -15.76 -16.54 21.42
CA SER A 6 -14.50 -16.41 22.18
C SER A 6 -14.49 -17.28 23.45
N SER A 7 -15.65 -17.72 23.91
CA SER A 7 -15.81 -18.65 25.03
C SER A 7 -15.63 -20.14 24.70
N ASP A 8 -15.50 -20.49 23.41
CA ASP A 8 -15.36 -21.89 23.01
C ASP A 8 -14.00 -22.45 23.43
N ALA A 9 -13.96 -23.69 23.88
CA ALA A 9 -12.73 -24.34 24.36
C ALA A 9 -11.61 -24.42 23.30
N ASP A 10 -11.96 -24.45 22.01
CA ASP A 10 -11.05 -24.54 20.88
C ASP A 10 -10.86 -23.21 20.14
N PHE A 11 -11.39 -22.10 20.71
CA PHE A 11 -11.35 -20.77 20.09
C PHE A 11 -9.92 -20.33 19.75
N GLU A 12 -9.00 -20.39 20.70
CA GLU A 12 -7.61 -19.96 20.50
C GLU A 12 -6.93 -20.67 19.32
N SER A 13 -7.18 -21.98 19.17
CA SER A 13 -6.65 -22.76 18.04
C SER A 13 -7.23 -22.33 16.71
N LYS A 14 -8.54 -22.05 16.65
CA LYS A 14 -9.24 -21.59 15.43
C LYS A 14 -8.87 -20.14 15.11
N PHE A 15 -8.78 -19.29 16.11
CA PHE A 15 -8.44 -17.89 15.97
C PHE A 15 -6.99 -17.70 15.50
N SER A 16 -6.04 -18.49 16.05
CA SER A 16 -4.64 -18.44 15.60
C SER A 16 -4.48 -18.76 14.10
N GLN A 17 -5.36 -19.58 13.52
CA GLN A 17 -5.37 -19.82 12.07
C GLN A 17 -5.83 -18.59 11.28
N LEU A 18 -6.75 -17.79 11.84
CA LEU A 18 -7.16 -16.53 11.22
C LEU A 18 -6.05 -15.48 11.31
N VAL A 19 -5.32 -15.44 12.42
CA VAL A 19 -4.17 -14.54 12.59
C VAL A 19 -3.05 -14.88 11.61
N ARG A 20 -2.77 -16.17 11.38
CA ARG A 20 -1.72 -16.65 10.44
C ARG A 20 -2.15 -16.69 8.97
N ARG A 21 -3.28 -16.09 8.61
CA ARG A 21 -3.87 -16.13 7.27
C ARG A 21 -2.96 -15.65 6.13
N SER A 22 -1.91 -14.90 6.48
CA SER A 22 -0.96 -14.29 5.54
C SER A 22 0.23 -15.19 5.17
N ASP A 23 0.21 -16.47 5.57
CA ASP A 23 1.23 -17.42 5.09
C ASP A 23 1.11 -17.60 3.56
N ASN A 24 1.34 -16.48 2.85
CA ASN A 24 1.53 -16.49 1.41
C ASN A 24 2.84 -17.23 1.13
N ASP A 25 2.72 -18.49 0.80
CA ASP A 25 3.87 -19.29 0.40
C ASP A 25 4.42 -18.80 -0.94
N MET A 26 5.23 -17.73 -0.86
CA MET A 26 5.95 -17.21 -2.02
C MET A 26 7.00 -18.21 -2.54
N SER A 27 7.31 -19.26 -1.78
CA SER A 27 8.34 -20.24 -2.14
C SER A 27 8.03 -20.94 -3.47
N ALA A 28 6.76 -21.21 -3.72
CA ALA A 28 6.30 -21.86 -4.95
C ALA A 28 6.54 -21.02 -6.21
N VAL A 29 6.47 -19.69 -6.11
CA VAL A 29 6.63 -18.78 -7.28
C VAL A 29 8.03 -18.16 -7.35
N MET A 30 8.80 -18.21 -6.28
CA MET A 30 10.11 -17.58 -6.18
C MET A 30 11.08 -17.99 -7.29
N PRO A 31 11.24 -19.28 -7.66
CA PRO A 31 12.14 -19.67 -8.74
C PRO A 31 11.77 -19.05 -10.09
N VAL A 32 10.46 -18.98 -10.38
CA VAL A 32 9.95 -18.37 -11.63
C VAL A 32 10.24 -16.87 -11.65
N VAL A 33 9.99 -16.18 -10.53
CA VAL A 33 10.20 -14.72 -10.42
C VAL A 33 11.68 -14.40 -10.48
N THR A 34 12.54 -15.18 -9.83
CA THR A 34 14.02 -15.02 -9.91
C THR A 34 14.49 -15.18 -11.35
N GLY A 35 14.01 -16.19 -12.08
CA GLY A 35 14.35 -16.36 -13.49
C GLY A 35 13.96 -15.18 -14.36
N ILE A 36 12.75 -14.62 -14.14
CA ILE A 36 12.25 -13.41 -14.84
C ILE A 36 13.20 -12.21 -14.58
N ILE A 37 13.57 -12.00 -13.33
CA ILE A 37 14.47 -10.91 -12.93
C ILE A 37 15.85 -11.07 -13.57
N ASP A 38 16.43 -12.26 -13.50
CA ASP A 38 17.76 -12.54 -14.01
C ASP A 38 17.84 -12.38 -15.54
N GLU A 39 16.81 -12.83 -16.27
CA GLU A 39 16.72 -12.63 -17.71
C GLU A 39 16.71 -11.14 -18.07
N ILE A 40 15.90 -10.31 -17.37
CA ILE A 40 15.84 -8.87 -17.64
C ILE A 40 17.15 -8.18 -17.30
N ARG A 41 17.78 -8.54 -16.19
CA ARG A 41 19.11 -7.99 -15.83
C ARG A 41 20.17 -8.30 -16.86
N LYS A 42 20.12 -9.49 -17.45
CA LYS A 42 21.11 -9.96 -18.42
C LYS A 42 20.87 -9.42 -19.81
N ASP A 43 19.63 -9.55 -20.31
CA ASP A 43 19.29 -9.38 -21.73
C ASP A 43 18.42 -8.13 -22.00
N GLY A 44 18.07 -7.35 -20.98
CA GLY A 44 17.38 -6.05 -21.08
C GLY A 44 16.06 -6.10 -21.84
N ASP A 45 15.89 -5.20 -22.81
CA ASP A 45 14.66 -5.10 -23.62
C ASP A 45 14.33 -6.39 -24.39
N SER A 46 15.32 -7.16 -24.79
CA SER A 46 15.08 -8.43 -25.51
C SER A 46 14.30 -9.42 -24.64
N ALA A 47 14.74 -9.60 -23.38
CA ALA A 47 14.03 -10.44 -22.43
C ALA A 47 12.67 -9.85 -22.06
N LEU A 48 12.59 -8.52 -21.83
CA LEU A 48 11.37 -7.83 -21.49
C LEU A 48 10.27 -8.04 -22.56
N PHE A 49 10.59 -7.85 -23.83
CA PHE A 49 9.64 -8.01 -24.93
C PHE A 49 9.18 -9.48 -25.10
N ALA A 50 10.10 -10.43 -24.92
CA ALA A 50 9.75 -11.85 -24.94
C ALA A 50 8.79 -12.23 -23.79
N GLN A 51 9.03 -11.70 -22.60
CA GLN A 51 8.18 -11.96 -21.44
C GLN A 51 6.79 -11.31 -21.55
N ILE A 52 6.68 -10.08 -22.06
CA ILE A 52 5.39 -9.42 -22.35
C ILE A 52 4.60 -10.27 -23.36
N SER A 53 5.26 -10.69 -24.44
CA SER A 53 4.61 -11.53 -25.47
C SER A 53 4.10 -12.84 -24.90
N LYS A 54 4.85 -13.46 -23.97
CA LYS A 54 4.50 -14.71 -23.31
C LYS A 54 3.34 -14.57 -22.31
N PHE A 55 3.38 -13.54 -21.46
CA PHE A 55 2.47 -13.44 -20.32
C PHE A 55 1.23 -12.60 -20.63
N ASP A 56 1.38 -11.48 -21.38
CA ASP A 56 0.27 -10.59 -21.72
C ASP A 56 -0.38 -10.94 -23.06
N LYS A 57 0.14 -11.98 -23.76
CA LYS A 57 -0.34 -12.40 -25.10
C LYS A 57 -0.40 -11.22 -26.09
N PHE A 58 0.56 -10.35 -25.98
CA PHE A 58 0.72 -9.16 -26.80
C PHE A 58 2.06 -9.22 -27.51
N ASN A 59 2.04 -9.37 -28.83
CA ASN A 59 3.27 -9.48 -29.63
C ASN A 59 4.02 -8.13 -29.67
N VAL A 60 5.18 -8.08 -29.01
CA VAL A 60 6.02 -6.89 -28.93
C VAL A 60 7.23 -7.07 -29.84
N THR A 61 7.40 -6.16 -30.78
CA THR A 61 8.50 -6.14 -31.74
C THR A 61 9.44 -4.96 -31.55
N SER A 62 8.94 -3.90 -30.92
CA SER A 62 9.69 -2.68 -30.67
C SER A 62 9.25 -1.99 -29.38
N LYS A 63 10.07 -1.06 -28.86
CA LYS A 63 9.71 -0.22 -27.73
C LYS A 63 8.42 0.59 -27.94
N ASN A 64 8.10 0.94 -29.18
CA ASN A 64 6.88 1.72 -29.49
C ASN A 64 5.60 0.94 -29.19
N ASP A 65 5.64 -0.39 -29.24
CA ASP A 65 4.48 -1.24 -28.99
C ASP A 65 4.06 -1.19 -27.49
N ILE A 66 5.03 -0.96 -26.59
CA ILE A 66 4.80 -0.94 -25.16
C ILE A 66 4.65 0.45 -24.57
N ILE A 67 5.02 1.51 -25.25
CA ILE A 67 4.82 2.89 -24.79
C ILE A 67 3.34 3.25 -24.86
N ILE A 68 2.82 3.88 -23.81
CA ILE A 68 1.49 4.50 -23.79
C ILE A 68 1.65 5.97 -24.14
N ASP A 69 1.05 6.39 -25.24
CA ASP A 69 1.17 7.78 -25.73
C ASP A 69 0.35 8.74 -24.86
N VAL A 70 0.92 9.90 -24.52
CA VAL A 70 0.24 10.98 -23.78
C VAL A 70 -1.03 11.45 -24.51
N LYS A 71 -1.04 11.43 -25.85
CA LYS A 71 -2.22 11.78 -26.66
C LYS A 71 -3.35 10.75 -26.48
N GLU A 72 -3.01 9.47 -26.30
CA GLU A 72 -3.98 8.41 -25.99
C GLU A 72 -4.61 8.65 -24.61
N MET A 73 -3.81 9.05 -23.62
CA MET A 73 -4.28 9.41 -22.28
C MET A 73 -5.22 10.63 -22.33
N GLU A 74 -4.83 11.69 -23.05
CA GLU A 74 -5.64 12.90 -23.22
C GLU A 74 -6.97 12.61 -23.93
N ALA A 75 -6.93 11.86 -25.02
CA ALA A 75 -8.13 11.46 -25.75
C ALA A 75 -9.10 10.66 -24.87
N ALA A 76 -8.57 9.74 -24.05
CA ALA A 76 -9.36 8.96 -23.11
C ALA A 76 -10.04 9.86 -22.07
N TYR A 77 -9.33 10.82 -21.48
CA TYR A 77 -9.90 11.77 -20.52
C TYR A 77 -10.99 12.64 -21.15
N ASN A 78 -10.76 13.15 -22.35
CA ASN A 78 -11.72 13.99 -23.08
C ASN A 78 -12.97 13.22 -23.50
N SER A 79 -12.89 11.90 -23.65
CA SER A 79 -14.00 11.03 -24.02
C SER A 79 -14.87 10.57 -22.84
N LEU A 80 -14.48 10.85 -21.60
CA LEU A 80 -15.28 10.51 -20.43
C LEU A 80 -16.62 11.26 -20.44
N ASP A 81 -17.69 10.57 -20.04
CA ASP A 81 -18.93 11.26 -19.72
C ASP A 81 -18.72 12.27 -18.58
N ASN A 82 -19.60 13.28 -18.53
CA ASN A 82 -19.42 14.39 -17.61
C ASN A 82 -19.51 13.97 -16.14
N ALA A 83 -20.37 13.00 -15.78
CA ALA A 83 -20.54 12.57 -14.41
C ALA A 83 -19.29 11.84 -13.92
N LEU A 84 -18.76 10.92 -14.72
CA LEU A 84 -17.53 10.17 -14.39
C LEU A 84 -16.31 11.10 -14.33
N ARG A 85 -16.22 12.07 -15.23
CA ARG A 85 -15.13 13.06 -15.19
C ARG A 85 -15.18 13.92 -13.93
N VAL A 86 -16.36 14.37 -13.53
CA VAL A 86 -16.55 15.13 -12.26
C VAL A 86 -16.15 14.27 -11.05
N ALA A 87 -16.58 13.01 -11.00
CA ALA A 87 -16.22 12.09 -9.91
C ALA A 87 -14.72 11.84 -9.84
N LEU A 88 -14.05 11.61 -11.00
CA LEU A 88 -12.61 11.38 -11.05
C LEU A 88 -11.81 12.60 -10.58
N ASN A 89 -12.21 13.81 -11.01
CA ASN A 89 -11.58 15.05 -10.56
C ASN A 89 -11.78 15.28 -9.06
N LEU A 90 -12.99 15.03 -8.55
CA LEU A 90 -13.26 15.17 -7.12
C LEU A 90 -12.39 14.21 -6.29
N ALA A 91 -12.27 12.94 -6.71
CA ALA A 91 -11.38 11.98 -6.06
C ALA A 91 -9.92 12.46 -6.06
N HIS A 92 -9.42 12.89 -7.23
CA HIS A 92 -8.07 13.45 -7.36
C HIS A 92 -7.83 14.61 -6.37
N ASP A 93 -8.71 15.58 -6.33
CA ASP A 93 -8.53 16.78 -5.51
C ASP A 93 -8.59 16.48 -4.01
N ARG A 94 -9.46 15.56 -3.58
CA ARG A 94 -9.56 15.12 -2.19
C ARG A 94 -8.32 14.35 -1.75
N ILE A 95 -7.83 13.40 -2.57
CA ILE A 95 -6.61 12.64 -2.32
C ILE A 95 -5.41 13.60 -2.24
N LYS A 96 -5.31 14.54 -3.18
CA LYS A 96 -4.25 15.55 -3.20
C LYS A 96 -4.27 16.41 -1.93
N SER A 97 -5.43 16.94 -1.57
CA SER A 97 -5.60 17.78 -0.37
C SER A 97 -5.20 17.05 0.91
N TYR A 98 -5.51 15.75 1.02
CA TYR A 98 -5.09 14.93 2.16
C TYR A 98 -3.57 14.79 2.21
N HIS A 99 -2.95 14.37 1.10
CA HIS A 99 -1.51 14.14 1.03
C HIS A 99 -0.67 15.42 1.17
N GLU A 100 -1.18 16.57 0.75
CA GLU A 100 -0.53 17.86 0.99
C GLU A 100 -0.38 18.17 2.48
N ARG A 101 -1.33 17.73 3.33
CA ARG A 101 -1.28 17.92 4.79
C ARG A 101 -0.32 16.96 5.49
N THR A 102 -0.08 15.79 4.90
CA THR A 102 0.82 14.77 5.48
C THR A 102 2.26 14.90 5.03
N LYS A 103 2.55 15.81 4.10
CA LYS A 103 3.92 16.01 3.57
C LYS A 103 4.89 16.40 4.67
N PRO A 104 5.98 15.64 4.89
CA PRO A 104 7.04 16.02 5.83
C PRO A 104 7.71 17.34 5.44
N SER A 105 8.08 18.14 6.45
CA SER A 105 8.78 19.41 6.27
C SER A 105 10.15 19.38 6.95
N ASP A 106 11.09 20.15 6.39
CA ASP A 106 12.39 20.35 6.99
C ASP A 106 12.26 21.06 8.35
N TRP A 107 13.13 20.71 9.28
CA TRP A 107 13.19 21.37 10.57
C TRP A 107 14.62 21.44 11.09
N THR A 108 14.93 22.49 11.84
CA THR A 108 16.21 22.67 12.51
C THR A 108 16.01 23.34 13.87
N TYR A 109 16.91 23.06 14.80
CA TYR A 109 17.02 23.78 16.06
C TYR A 109 18.49 23.91 16.49
N LYS A 110 18.81 24.88 17.33
CA LYS A 110 20.10 24.99 18.00
C LYS A 110 19.94 24.57 19.46
N ASP A 111 20.90 23.76 19.93
CA ASP A 111 20.98 23.42 21.36
C ASP A 111 21.73 24.48 22.16
N GLU A 112 21.88 24.26 23.47
CA GLU A 112 22.58 25.18 24.41
C GLU A 112 24.08 25.30 24.14
N HIS A 113 24.64 24.42 23.32
CA HIS A 113 26.08 24.43 22.92
C HIS A 113 26.29 25.04 21.53
N ASP A 114 25.27 25.71 20.97
CA ASP A 114 25.30 26.33 19.63
C ASP A 114 25.55 25.29 18.51
N ILE A 115 25.02 24.08 18.69
CA ILE A 115 25.02 23.03 17.67
C ILE A 115 23.69 23.07 16.94
N LEU A 116 23.74 23.24 15.60
CA LEU A 116 22.54 23.14 14.76
C LEU A 116 22.28 21.69 14.40
N LEU A 117 21.11 21.20 14.78
CA LEU A 117 20.60 19.88 14.46
C LEU A 117 19.30 19.98 13.67
N GLY A 118 19.00 18.98 12.86
CA GLY A 118 17.76 18.97 12.12
C GLY A 118 17.59 17.80 11.16
N ALA A 119 16.55 17.89 10.36
CA ALA A 119 16.28 16.95 9.29
C ALA A 119 15.90 17.70 8.01
N LYS A 120 16.39 17.21 6.88
CA LYS A 120 16.03 17.64 5.54
C LYS A 120 15.33 16.52 4.82
N TYR A 121 14.18 16.80 4.24
CA TYR A 121 13.41 15.86 3.43
C TYR A 121 13.54 16.19 1.95
N THR A 122 13.95 15.22 1.15
CA THR A 122 14.11 15.38 -0.30
C THR A 122 13.36 14.26 -1.01
N PRO A 123 12.60 14.56 -2.09
CA PRO A 123 12.00 13.50 -2.89
C PRO A 123 13.08 12.60 -3.49
N VAL A 124 12.67 11.39 -3.86
CA VAL A 124 13.45 10.54 -4.77
C VAL A 124 13.44 11.16 -6.16
N ASP A 125 14.40 10.82 -7.01
CA ASP A 125 14.46 11.38 -8.35
C ASP A 125 13.40 10.74 -9.27
N ARG A 126 13.21 9.40 -9.14
CA ARG A 126 12.26 8.62 -9.93
C ARG A 126 11.43 7.68 -9.07
N ALA A 127 10.13 7.62 -9.37
CA ALA A 127 9.22 6.65 -8.78
C ALA A 127 8.61 5.76 -9.85
N GLY A 128 8.59 4.45 -9.60
CA GLY A 128 7.91 3.46 -10.40
C GLY A 128 6.57 3.09 -9.78
N LEU A 129 5.50 3.21 -10.54
CA LEU A 129 4.15 2.85 -10.10
C LEU A 129 3.68 1.62 -10.87
N TYR A 130 3.47 0.53 -10.16
CA TYR A 130 2.82 -0.64 -10.72
C TYR A 130 1.32 -0.55 -10.50
N ILE A 131 0.57 -0.44 -11.58
CA ILE A 131 -0.89 -0.39 -11.52
C ILE A 131 -1.44 -1.72 -12.05
N PRO A 132 -2.16 -2.48 -11.22
CA PRO A 132 -2.70 -3.75 -11.66
C PRO A 132 -3.72 -3.56 -12.78
N GLY A 133 -3.87 -4.58 -13.61
CA GLY A 133 -4.86 -4.64 -14.69
C GLY A 133 -5.41 -6.05 -14.80
N GLY A 134 -6.36 -6.27 -15.69
CA GLY A 134 -6.91 -7.57 -16.02
C GLY A 134 -8.37 -7.75 -15.62
N LYS A 135 -8.68 -8.16 -14.37
CA LYS A 135 -10.06 -8.44 -13.93
C LYS A 135 -10.92 -7.17 -13.73
N ALA A 136 -10.31 -6.02 -13.44
CA ALA A 136 -10.97 -4.72 -13.30
C ALA A 136 -10.06 -3.59 -13.76
N ALA A 137 -10.63 -2.40 -14.01
CA ALA A 137 -9.87 -1.16 -14.16
C ALA A 137 -9.62 -0.58 -12.76
N TYR A 138 -8.41 -0.13 -12.50
CA TYR A 138 -8.03 0.43 -11.20
C TYR A 138 -7.53 1.89 -11.33
N PRO A 139 -8.38 2.83 -11.80
CA PRO A 139 -8.01 4.24 -11.87
C PRO A 139 -7.72 4.81 -10.47
N SER A 140 -8.44 4.34 -9.45
CA SER A 140 -8.20 4.70 -8.05
C SER A 140 -6.78 4.34 -7.60
N SER A 141 -6.29 3.14 -7.94
CA SER A 141 -4.91 2.74 -7.62
C SER A 141 -3.87 3.64 -8.29
N LEU A 142 -4.14 4.15 -9.50
CA LEU A 142 -3.27 5.15 -10.09
C LEU A 142 -3.28 6.46 -9.29
N LEU A 143 -4.45 7.00 -8.96
CA LEU A 143 -4.57 8.23 -8.16
C LEU A 143 -3.84 8.06 -6.82
N MET A 144 -4.08 6.95 -6.12
CA MET A 144 -3.51 6.65 -4.80
C MET A 144 -1.97 6.47 -4.82
N ASN A 145 -1.39 6.06 -5.95
CA ASN A 145 0.05 5.93 -6.10
C ASN A 145 0.70 7.19 -6.68
N ALA A 146 0.07 7.82 -7.69
CA ALA A 146 0.65 8.96 -8.38
C ALA A 146 0.59 10.27 -7.55
N ILE A 147 -0.54 10.53 -6.88
CA ILE A 147 -0.74 11.80 -6.18
C ILE A 147 0.27 11.99 -5.04
N PRO A 148 0.53 11.03 -4.12
CA PRO A 148 1.55 11.22 -3.09
C PRO A 148 2.96 11.39 -3.68
N ALA A 149 3.30 10.73 -4.79
CA ALA A 149 4.57 10.95 -5.50
C ALA A 149 4.68 12.36 -6.05
N ILE A 150 3.60 12.89 -6.65
CA ILE A 150 3.52 14.28 -7.16
C ILE A 150 3.64 15.28 -6.02
N VAL A 151 2.92 15.07 -4.92
CA VAL A 151 2.96 15.93 -3.72
C VAL A 151 4.35 15.92 -3.07
N ALA A 152 5.03 14.76 -3.05
CA ALA A 152 6.42 14.67 -2.61
C ALA A 152 7.34 15.56 -3.44
N GLY A 153 7.03 15.74 -4.72
CA GLY A 153 7.84 16.50 -5.68
C GLY A 153 8.76 15.62 -6.52
N VAL A 154 8.42 14.34 -6.70
CA VAL A 154 9.13 13.42 -7.60
C VAL A 154 9.07 13.97 -9.03
N LYS A 155 10.23 14.07 -9.68
CA LYS A 155 10.33 14.70 -11.01
C LYS A 155 9.94 13.76 -12.14
N GLU A 156 10.24 12.48 -12.00
CA GLU A 156 9.98 11.47 -13.02
C GLU A 156 9.18 10.31 -12.42
N ILE A 157 7.97 10.12 -12.94
CA ILE A 157 7.07 9.04 -12.53
C ILE A 157 6.91 8.09 -13.73
N VAL A 158 7.27 6.83 -13.51
CA VAL A 158 7.19 5.75 -14.49
C VAL A 158 6.03 4.85 -14.11
N VAL A 159 5.02 4.71 -14.95
CA VAL A 159 3.88 3.82 -14.72
C VAL A 159 4.03 2.55 -15.56
N CYS A 160 3.87 1.39 -14.93
CA CYS A 160 3.76 0.10 -15.60
C CYS A 160 2.40 -0.53 -15.29
N THR A 161 1.71 -1.00 -16.32
CA THR A 161 0.43 -1.70 -16.20
C THR A 161 0.34 -2.84 -17.21
N PRO A 162 -0.20 -4.02 -16.84
CA PRO A 162 -0.43 -5.09 -17.81
C PRO A 162 -1.46 -4.65 -18.86
N ALA A 163 -1.22 -5.04 -20.09
CA ALA A 163 -2.08 -4.71 -21.22
C ALA A 163 -2.37 -5.96 -22.07
N PRO A 164 -3.24 -6.87 -21.62
CA PRO A 164 -3.59 -8.04 -22.40
C PRO A 164 -4.08 -7.69 -23.80
N GLY A 165 -3.45 -8.29 -24.82
CA GLY A 165 -3.71 -7.95 -26.22
C GLY A 165 -3.33 -6.51 -26.59
N GLY A 166 -2.45 -5.86 -25.83
CA GLY A 166 -1.95 -4.50 -26.10
C GLY A 166 -2.91 -3.36 -25.72
N LYS A 167 -4.04 -3.66 -25.06
CA LYS A 167 -5.07 -2.68 -24.74
C LYS A 167 -5.02 -2.27 -23.27
N VAL A 168 -5.05 -0.96 -23.02
CA VAL A 168 -5.16 -0.37 -21.68
C VAL A 168 -6.59 0.14 -21.48
N ASN A 169 -7.12 0.00 -20.28
CA ASN A 169 -8.46 0.49 -19.97
C ASN A 169 -8.54 2.03 -20.12
N PRO A 170 -9.53 2.57 -20.86
CA PRO A 170 -9.65 4.03 -21.09
C PRO A 170 -9.75 4.85 -19.80
N LEU A 171 -10.38 4.34 -18.75
CA LEU A 171 -10.49 5.05 -17.47
C LEU A 171 -9.14 5.16 -16.74
N LEU A 172 -8.27 4.15 -16.89
CA LEU A 172 -6.90 4.22 -16.38
C LEU A 172 -6.07 5.24 -17.17
N LEU A 173 -6.21 5.29 -18.50
CA LEU A 173 -5.57 6.30 -19.35
C LEU A 173 -6.02 7.72 -18.95
N ALA A 174 -7.31 7.91 -18.71
CA ALA A 174 -7.86 9.18 -18.27
C ALA A 174 -7.29 9.62 -16.90
N ALA A 175 -7.15 8.69 -15.95
CA ALA A 175 -6.51 8.97 -14.68
C ALA A 175 -5.01 9.31 -14.81
N MET A 176 -4.29 8.65 -15.74
CA MET A 176 -2.90 9.02 -16.07
C MET A 176 -2.82 10.45 -16.60
N HIS A 177 -3.73 10.84 -17.50
CA HIS A 177 -3.80 12.22 -18.01
C HIS A 177 -4.04 13.21 -16.89
N LEU A 178 -5.03 12.96 -16.03
CA LEU A 178 -5.38 13.82 -14.88
C LEU A 178 -4.21 14.03 -13.92
N CYS A 179 -3.42 12.98 -13.67
CA CYS A 179 -2.20 13.04 -12.85
C CYS A 179 -0.98 13.62 -13.60
N GLY A 180 -1.11 13.99 -14.88
CA GLY A 180 0.00 14.53 -15.67
C GLY A 180 1.13 13.52 -15.93
N ILE A 181 0.83 12.21 -15.94
CA ILE A 181 1.80 11.16 -16.25
C ILE A 181 2.32 11.31 -17.67
N LYS A 182 3.66 11.27 -17.84
CA LYS A 182 4.32 11.41 -19.14
C LYS A 182 5.01 10.15 -19.60
N THR A 183 5.32 9.24 -18.68
CA THR A 183 6.05 8.00 -18.97
C THR A 183 5.23 6.82 -18.46
N ALA A 184 4.68 6.04 -19.36
CA ALA A 184 3.89 4.87 -19.03
C ALA A 184 4.11 3.74 -20.04
N PHE A 185 4.08 2.49 -19.56
CA PHE A 185 4.38 1.29 -20.34
C PHE A 185 3.35 0.19 -20.13
N LYS A 186 3.08 -0.54 -21.20
CA LYS A 186 2.26 -1.77 -21.22
C LYS A 186 3.09 -2.97 -20.76
N ILE A 187 3.41 -3.02 -19.48
CA ILE A 187 4.25 -4.07 -18.89
C ILE A 187 3.57 -4.57 -17.61
N GLY A 188 3.31 -5.86 -17.52
CA GLY A 188 2.69 -6.51 -16.37
C GLY A 188 3.64 -7.36 -15.51
N GLY A 189 3.15 -7.77 -14.35
CA GLY A 189 3.76 -8.82 -13.54
C GLY A 189 5.16 -8.50 -12.99
N ALA A 190 5.90 -9.57 -12.72
CA ALA A 190 7.28 -9.49 -12.22
C ALA A 190 8.22 -8.79 -13.20
N SER A 191 7.93 -8.85 -14.50
CA SER A 191 8.71 -8.18 -15.56
C SER A 191 8.69 -6.67 -15.41
N ALA A 192 7.54 -6.08 -15.04
CA ALA A 192 7.43 -4.64 -14.76
C ALA A 192 8.31 -4.23 -13.58
N ILE A 193 8.26 -5.01 -12.49
CA ILE A 193 9.05 -4.75 -11.29
C ILE A 193 10.54 -4.84 -11.60
N ALA A 194 10.97 -5.87 -12.33
CA ALA A 194 12.38 -6.05 -12.72
C ALA A 194 12.86 -4.91 -13.63
N ALA A 195 12.05 -4.53 -14.65
CA ALA A 195 12.40 -3.44 -15.57
C ALA A 195 12.52 -2.10 -14.83
N MET A 196 11.63 -1.79 -13.89
CA MET A 196 11.73 -0.57 -13.08
C MET A 196 12.89 -0.62 -12.08
N ALA A 197 13.19 -1.79 -11.48
CA ALA A 197 14.24 -1.93 -10.49
C ALA A 197 15.66 -1.81 -11.07
N TYR A 198 15.88 -2.38 -12.24
CA TYR A 198 17.25 -2.47 -12.83
C TYR A 198 17.43 -1.55 -14.03
N GLY A 199 16.36 -1.11 -14.64
CA GLY A 199 16.38 -0.37 -15.89
C GLY A 199 16.61 -1.28 -17.10
N THR A 200 16.17 -0.83 -18.26
CA THR A 200 16.48 -1.39 -19.58
C THR A 200 16.82 -0.24 -20.54
N ALA A 201 17.03 -0.50 -21.83
CA ALA A 201 17.20 0.58 -22.79
C ALA A 201 15.91 1.41 -22.97
N THR A 202 14.75 0.82 -22.70
CA THR A 202 13.43 1.49 -22.81
C THR A 202 12.89 2.01 -21.49
N VAL A 203 13.04 1.27 -20.39
CA VAL A 203 12.50 1.62 -19.07
C VAL A 203 13.62 2.14 -18.18
N SER A 204 13.50 3.38 -17.71
CA SER A 204 14.46 3.96 -16.78
C SER A 204 14.40 3.26 -15.42
N LYS A 205 15.57 3.01 -14.80
CA LYS A 205 15.66 2.56 -13.40
C LYS A 205 15.05 3.62 -12.48
N VAL A 206 14.31 3.15 -11.46
CA VAL A 206 13.66 4.01 -10.46
C VAL A 206 14.28 3.82 -9.07
N ASP A 207 13.97 4.73 -8.14
CA ASP A 207 14.48 4.71 -6.77
C ASP A 207 13.52 4.02 -5.79
N VAL A 208 12.21 4.06 -6.12
CA VAL A 208 11.15 3.41 -5.34
C VAL A 208 10.10 2.82 -6.27
N ILE A 209 9.59 1.63 -5.94
CA ILE A 209 8.49 0.98 -6.66
C ILE A 209 7.30 0.85 -5.70
N THR A 210 6.13 1.37 -6.11
CA THR A 210 4.90 1.27 -5.34
C THR A 210 3.78 0.63 -6.16
N GLY A 211 2.75 0.19 -5.48
CA GLY A 211 1.55 -0.38 -6.09
C GLY A 211 1.28 -1.83 -5.70
N PRO A 212 -0.01 -2.19 -5.59
CA PRO A 212 -0.45 -3.54 -5.29
C PRO A 212 -0.32 -4.46 -6.50
N GLY A 213 -0.22 -5.76 -6.26
CA GLY A 213 -0.18 -6.75 -7.33
C GLY A 213 -0.38 -8.17 -6.83
N ASN A 214 -0.45 -9.12 -7.75
CA ASN A 214 -0.56 -10.53 -7.43
C ASN A 214 0.73 -11.07 -6.77
N ILE A 215 0.71 -12.35 -6.38
CA ILE A 215 1.84 -13.00 -5.70
C ILE A 215 3.17 -12.90 -6.48
N TYR A 216 3.16 -12.88 -7.82
CA TYR A 216 4.38 -12.70 -8.63
C TYR A 216 4.95 -11.29 -8.49
N VAL A 217 4.08 -10.28 -8.46
CA VAL A 217 4.48 -8.88 -8.24
C VAL A 217 5.00 -8.68 -6.82
N ALA A 218 4.29 -9.19 -5.82
CA ALA A 218 4.71 -9.12 -4.42
C ALA A 218 6.06 -9.82 -4.19
N THR A 219 6.26 -11.00 -4.79
CA THR A 219 7.54 -11.73 -4.73
C THR A 219 8.64 -10.95 -5.45
N ALA A 220 8.38 -10.37 -6.61
CA ALA A 220 9.36 -9.57 -7.33
C ALA A 220 9.76 -8.33 -6.52
N LYS A 221 8.82 -7.61 -5.92
CA LYS A 221 9.10 -6.47 -5.01
C LYS A 221 10.00 -6.90 -3.86
N LYS A 222 9.71 -8.04 -3.24
CA LYS A 222 10.54 -8.61 -2.16
C LYS A 222 11.96 -8.90 -2.61
N LEU A 223 12.14 -9.44 -3.82
CA LEU A 223 13.46 -9.83 -4.35
C LEU A 223 14.31 -8.63 -4.79
N VAL A 224 13.70 -7.53 -5.22
CA VAL A 224 14.42 -6.33 -5.64
C VAL A 224 14.63 -5.32 -4.50
N TYR A 225 14.02 -5.56 -3.33
CA TYR A 225 14.20 -4.68 -2.17
C TYR A 225 15.65 -4.69 -1.71
N GLY A 226 16.23 -3.49 -1.61
CA GLY A 226 17.65 -3.27 -1.36
C GLY A 226 18.40 -2.75 -2.59
N ASP A 227 18.01 -3.17 -3.81
CA ASP A 227 18.47 -2.57 -5.07
C ASP A 227 17.61 -1.37 -5.48
N VAL A 228 16.35 -1.36 -5.04
CA VAL A 228 15.35 -0.29 -5.15
C VAL A 228 14.50 -0.34 -3.87
N ASN A 229 13.95 0.82 -3.45
CA ASN A 229 12.99 0.83 -2.35
C ASN A 229 11.59 0.38 -2.82
N ILE A 230 10.76 -0.12 -1.90
CA ILE A 230 9.37 -0.47 -2.16
C ILE A 230 8.45 0.16 -1.10
N ASP A 231 7.15 0.26 -1.40
CA ASP A 231 6.12 0.64 -0.43
C ASP A 231 5.96 -0.41 0.67
N MET A 232 5.47 -1.58 0.29
CA MET A 232 5.23 -2.72 1.18
C MET A 232 5.09 -4.01 0.38
N ILE A 233 5.03 -5.14 1.10
CA ILE A 233 4.65 -6.43 0.53
C ILE A 233 3.19 -6.67 0.91
N ALA A 234 2.29 -6.42 -0.04
CA ALA A 234 0.86 -6.63 0.15
C ALA A 234 0.45 -8.07 -0.19
N GLY A 235 -0.42 -8.62 0.61
CA GLY A 235 -1.16 -9.84 0.37
C GLY A 235 -2.59 -9.57 -0.13
N PRO A 236 -3.50 -10.55 -0.01
CA PRO A 236 -4.91 -10.37 -0.30
C PRO A 236 -5.55 -9.29 0.57
N SER A 237 -6.55 -8.61 0.02
CA SER A 237 -7.28 -7.56 0.73
C SER A 237 -8.13 -8.09 1.88
N GLU A 238 -8.35 -7.25 2.89
CA GLU A 238 -8.97 -7.64 4.15
C GLU A 238 -9.84 -6.53 4.74
N ILE A 239 -11.00 -6.92 5.27
CA ILE A 239 -11.82 -6.05 6.12
C ILE A 239 -12.05 -6.69 7.48
N GLY A 240 -11.98 -5.89 8.54
CA GLY A 240 -12.46 -6.23 9.86
C GLY A 240 -13.48 -5.20 10.33
N VAL A 241 -14.59 -5.66 10.86
CA VAL A 241 -15.64 -4.81 11.39
C VAL A 241 -15.82 -5.13 12.87
N ILE A 242 -15.80 -4.08 13.71
CA ILE A 242 -16.28 -4.12 15.08
C ILE A 242 -17.63 -3.41 15.09
N ALA A 243 -18.68 -4.10 15.48
CA ALA A 243 -20.02 -3.53 15.54
C ALA A 243 -20.80 -4.06 16.75
N ASP A 244 -21.75 -3.28 17.24
CA ASP A 244 -22.76 -3.69 18.21
C ASP A 244 -24.17 -3.61 17.60
N ASP A 245 -25.21 -3.76 18.41
CA ASP A 245 -26.61 -3.74 17.96
C ASP A 245 -27.13 -2.32 17.62
N SER A 246 -26.32 -1.30 17.73
CA SER A 246 -26.63 0.05 17.24
C SER A 246 -26.44 0.18 15.71
N ALA A 247 -25.68 -0.74 15.10
CA ALA A 247 -25.47 -0.75 13.66
C ALA A 247 -26.60 -1.48 12.91
N ASP A 248 -26.78 -1.12 11.63
CA ASP A 248 -27.66 -1.88 10.74
C ASP A 248 -26.93 -3.16 10.25
N PRO A 249 -27.43 -4.36 10.56
CA PRO A 249 -26.78 -5.60 10.16
C PRO A 249 -26.68 -5.79 8.64
N ARG A 250 -27.55 -5.15 7.86
CA ARG A 250 -27.49 -5.18 6.40
C ARG A 250 -26.32 -4.32 5.88
N HIS A 251 -26.06 -3.15 6.49
CA HIS A 251 -24.90 -2.33 6.13
C HIS A 251 -23.61 -3.13 6.34
N ILE A 252 -23.44 -3.73 7.51
CA ILE A 252 -22.25 -4.53 7.82
C ILE A 252 -22.11 -5.72 6.87
N ALA A 253 -23.22 -6.36 6.50
CA ALA A 253 -23.17 -7.48 5.55
C ALA A 253 -22.65 -7.03 4.17
N ILE A 254 -23.07 -5.87 3.67
CA ILE A 254 -22.62 -5.33 2.39
C ILE A 254 -21.16 -4.88 2.49
N ASP A 255 -20.71 -4.31 3.60
CA ASP A 255 -19.33 -3.89 3.80
C ASP A 255 -18.39 -5.12 3.83
N LEU A 256 -18.77 -6.23 4.46
CA LEU A 256 -18.03 -7.49 4.35
C LEU A 256 -17.97 -8.04 2.93
N LEU A 257 -19.05 -7.85 2.15
CA LEU A 257 -19.13 -8.33 0.77
C LEU A 257 -18.39 -7.43 -0.21
N SER A 258 -18.27 -6.11 0.05
CA SER A 258 -17.48 -5.20 -0.77
C SER A 258 -16.02 -5.65 -0.83
N GLN A 259 -15.47 -6.11 0.30
CA GLN A 259 -14.14 -6.68 0.33
C GLN A 259 -14.07 -8.08 -0.30
N ALA A 260 -15.08 -8.93 -0.01
CA ALA A 260 -15.09 -10.31 -0.49
C ALA A 260 -15.15 -10.41 -2.03
N GLU A 261 -15.73 -9.43 -2.73
CA GLU A 261 -15.80 -9.42 -4.19
C GLU A 261 -14.48 -9.07 -4.89
N HIS A 262 -13.46 -8.60 -4.16
CA HIS A 262 -12.16 -8.26 -4.73
C HIS A 262 -11.41 -9.49 -5.26
N ASP A 263 -11.33 -10.56 -4.45
CA ASP A 263 -10.68 -11.82 -4.83
C ASP A 263 -11.20 -13.01 -4.01
N GLU A 264 -11.05 -14.22 -4.53
CA GLU A 264 -11.47 -15.47 -3.87
C GLU A 264 -10.73 -15.75 -2.56
N ILE A 265 -9.56 -15.10 -2.36
CA ILE A 265 -8.73 -15.21 -1.16
C ILE A 265 -8.78 -13.95 -0.26
N ALA A 266 -9.62 -12.96 -0.60
CA ALA A 266 -9.89 -11.82 0.29
C ALA A 266 -10.51 -12.30 1.60
N SER A 267 -10.25 -11.59 2.71
CA SER A 267 -10.73 -11.96 4.04
C SER A 267 -11.71 -10.92 4.59
N ALA A 268 -12.77 -11.39 5.26
CA ALA A 268 -13.78 -10.52 5.87
C ALA A 268 -14.10 -11.01 7.30
N PHE A 269 -13.95 -10.12 8.28
CA PHE A 269 -14.12 -10.44 9.69
C PHE A 269 -15.14 -9.51 10.34
N LEU A 270 -16.11 -10.08 11.05
CA LEU A 270 -16.95 -9.36 11.99
C LEU A 270 -16.63 -9.83 13.41
N ILE A 271 -16.39 -8.90 14.33
CA ILE A 271 -16.28 -9.19 15.77
C ILE A 271 -17.31 -8.32 16.49
N THR A 272 -18.19 -8.95 17.23
CA THR A 272 -19.31 -8.27 17.93
C THR A 272 -19.59 -8.93 19.27
N PRO A 273 -19.99 -8.18 20.30
CA PRO A 273 -20.42 -8.78 21.56
C PRO A 273 -21.88 -9.26 21.53
N VAL A 274 -22.63 -9.08 20.42
CA VAL A 274 -24.07 -9.32 20.36
C VAL A 274 -24.37 -10.47 19.38
N GLU A 275 -24.64 -11.66 19.89
CA GLU A 275 -24.90 -12.84 19.07
C GLU A 275 -26.10 -12.67 18.13
N ALA A 276 -27.18 -12.05 18.60
CA ALA A 276 -28.36 -11.81 17.76
C ALA A 276 -28.04 -10.93 16.54
N PHE A 277 -27.18 -9.93 16.72
CA PHE A 277 -26.66 -9.08 15.65
C PHE A 277 -25.77 -9.88 14.69
N ALA A 278 -24.83 -10.68 15.21
CA ALA A 278 -23.98 -11.57 14.42
C ALA A 278 -24.78 -12.48 13.49
N ARG A 279 -25.86 -13.11 14.02
CA ARG A 279 -26.78 -13.94 13.25
C ARG A 279 -27.57 -13.17 12.19
N ALA A 280 -27.95 -11.93 12.50
CA ALA A 280 -28.62 -11.06 11.53
C ALA A 280 -27.67 -10.72 10.36
N VAL A 281 -26.44 -10.32 10.64
CA VAL A 281 -25.41 -10.05 9.60
C VAL A 281 -25.18 -11.30 8.75
N GLN A 282 -25.05 -12.49 9.36
CA GLN A 282 -24.85 -13.73 8.61
C GLN A 282 -25.97 -13.98 7.58
N ARG A 283 -27.24 -13.79 7.98
CA ARG A 283 -28.40 -13.94 7.08
C ARG A 283 -28.34 -12.92 5.94
N HIS A 284 -28.04 -11.64 6.25
CA HIS A 284 -27.93 -10.63 5.20
C HIS A 284 -26.78 -10.89 4.23
N VAL A 285 -25.64 -11.41 4.69
CA VAL A 285 -24.56 -11.85 3.79
C VAL A 285 -25.06 -12.94 2.82
N GLU A 286 -25.79 -13.95 3.31
CA GLU A 286 -26.32 -15.02 2.48
C GLU A 286 -27.36 -14.53 1.44
N ASP A 287 -28.13 -13.51 1.78
CA ASP A 287 -29.13 -12.95 0.88
C ASP A 287 -28.52 -11.99 -0.13
N GLU A 288 -27.65 -11.08 0.30
CA GLU A 288 -27.03 -10.08 -0.57
C GLU A 288 -26.02 -10.70 -1.55
N LEU A 289 -25.33 -11.80 -1.20
CA LEU A 289 -24.46 -12.55 -2.11
C LEU A 289 -25.16 -12.88 -3.44
N LYS A 290 -26.45 -13.23 -3.38
CA LYS A 290 -27.25 -13.64 -4.55
C LYS A 290 -27.47 -12.48 -5.55
N THR A 291 -27.24 -11.24 -5.11
CA THR A 291 -27.46 -10.02 -5.92
C THR A 291 -26.18 -9.54 -6.61
N LEU A 292 -25.02 -10.04 -6.21
CA LEU A 292 -23.73 -9.54 -6.70
C LEU A 292 -23.40 -10.05 -8.11
N LYS A 293 -22.88 -9.17 -8.96
CA LYS A 293 -22.36 -9.54 -10.28
C LYS A 293 -21.15 -10.48 -10.19
N ARG A 294 -20.37 -10.36 -9.11
CA ARG A 294 -19.17 -11.16 -8.83
C ARG A 294 -19.44 -12.24 -7.76
N GLU A 295 -20.69 -12.72 -7.67
CA GLU A 295 -21.12 -13.71 -6.70
C GLU A 295 -20.17 -14.92 -6.58
N PRO A 296 -19.65 -15.57 -7.64
CA PRO A 296 -18.76 -16.72 -7.49
C PRO A 296 -17.47 -16.38 -6.72
N ILE A 297 -16.91 -15.20 -6.93
CA ILE A 297 -15.69 -14.73 -6.26
C ILE A 297 -16.00 -14.43 -4.80
N ALA A 298 -17.02 -13.62 -4.53
CA ALA A 298 -17.43 -13.26 -3.18
C ALA A 298 -17.84 -14.50 -2.36
N SER A 299 -18.58 -15.44 -2.96
CA SER A 299 -18.95 -16.72 -2.32
C SER A 299 -17.74 -17.56 -1.92
N ALA A 300 -16.71 -17.63 -2.77
CA ALA A 300 -15.49 -18.37 -2.45
C ALA A 300 -14.75 -17.73 -1.28
N SER A 301 -14.59 -16.41 -1.28
CA SER A 301 -14.01 -15.61 -0.18
C SER A 301 -14.78 -15.83 1.12
N ILE A 302 -16.08 -15.57 1.14
CA ILE A 302 -16.95 -15.70 2.32
C ILE A 302 -16.91 -17.13 2.89
N ARG A 303 -16.91 -18.15 2.05
CA ARG A 303 -16.87 -19.55 2.50
C ARG A 303 -15.54 -19.91 3.15
N ASN A 304 -14.44 -19.48 2.55
CA ASN A 304 -13.11 -20.01 2.88
C ASN A 304 -12.31 -19.09 3.81
N LYS A 305 -12.54 -17.77 3.75
CA LYS A 305 -11.67 -16.75 4.36
C LYS A 305 -12.39 -15.84 5.35
N ALA A 306 -13.73 -15.89 5.42
CA ALA A 306 -14.49 -15.01 6.32
C ALA A 306 -14.84 -15.69 7.65
N ALA A 307 -14.93 -14.86 8.70
CA ALA A 307 -15.37 -15.30 10.03
C ALA A 307 -16.20 -14.25 10.73
N ILE A 308 -17.22 -14.71 11.48
CA ILE A 308 -17.93 -13.94 12.50
C ILE A 308 -17.47 -14.47 13.86
N ILE A 309 -17.10 -13.56 14.76
CA ILE A 309 -16.65 -13.88 16.10
C ILE A 309 -17.56 -13.17 17.10
N VAL A 310 -18.22 -13.92 17.96
CA VAL A 310 -18.97 -13.40 19.10
C VAL A 310 -18.01 -13.31 20.28
N ALA A 311 -17.70 -12.09 20.69
CA ALA A 311 -16.83 -11.77 21.81
C ALA A 311 -17.65 -11.49 23.07
N LYS A 312 -17.01 -11.43 24.23
CA LYS A 312 -17.65 -11.15 25.51
C LYS A 312 -18.16 -9.71 25.61
N ASP A 313 -17.36 -8.76 25.15
CA ASP A 313 -17.60 -7.31 25.21
C ASP A 313 -16.80 -6.58 24.13
N LEU A 314 -17.01 -5.26 24.00
CA LEU A 314 -16.29 -4.44 23.02
C LEU A 314 -14.77 -4.41 23.27
N GLN A 315 -14.31 -4.49 24.53
CA GLN A 315 -12.87 -4.52 24.83
C GLN A 315 -12.21 -5.76 24.25
N GLU A 316 -12.88 -6.91 24.37
CA GLU A 316 -12.39 -8.14 23.76
C GLU A 316 -12.46 -8.05 22.21
N CYS A 317 -13.48 -7.39 21.64
CA CYS A 317 -13.53 -7.14 20.21
C CYS A 317 -12.28 -6.39 19.72
N PHE A 318 -11.89 -5.30 20.39
CA PHE A 318 -10.68 -4.55 20.05
C PHE A 318 -9.41 -5.37 20.25
N LYS A 319 -9.32 -6.15 21.32
CA LYS A 319 -8.17 -7.04 21.56
C LYS A 319 -7.99 -8.02 20.40
N LEU A 320 -9.04 -8.74 20.04
CA LEU A 320 -8.99 -9.73 18.95
C LEU A 320 -8.73 -9.07 17.58
N MET A 321 -9.33 -7.91 17.32
CA MET A 321 -9.10 -7.18 16.08
C MET A 321 -7.67 -6.67 15.97
N ASN A 322 -7.08 -6.17 17.05
CA ASN A 322 -5.67 -5.81 17.10
C ASN A 322 -4.73 -7.02 16.88
N GLU A 323 -5.15 -8.22 17.30
CA GLU A 323 -4.40 -9.44 16.99
C GLU A 323 -4.51 -9.83 15.52
N LEU A 324 -5.65 -9.61 14.86
CA LEU A 324 -5.80 -9.77 13.42
C LEU A 324 -5.00 -8.73 12.64
N ALA A 325 -4.91 -7.50 13.12
CA ALA A 325 -4.22 -6.38 12.49
C ALA A 325 -4.60 -6.25 11.00
N VAL A 326 -5.88 -6.01 10.75
CA VAL A 326 -6.49 -6.01 9.42
C VAL A 326 -6.11 -4.78 8.59
N GLU A 327 -6.30 -4.88 7.29
CA GLU A 327 -6.09 -3.79 6.32
C GLU A 327 -7.08 -2.64 6.56
N HIS A 328 -8.38 -2.92 6.46
CA HIS A 328 -9.46 -1.97 6.72
C HIS A 328 -10.14 -2.34 8.03
N LEU A 329 -10.25 -1.40 8.96
CA LEU A 329 -10.98 -1.59 10.21
C LEU A 329 -12.15 -0.62 10.28
N GLU A 330 -13.37 -1.15 10.26
CA GLU A 330 -14.59 -0.38 10.54
C GLU A 330 -15.02 -0.54 12.00
N ILE A 331 -15.41 0.57 12.62
CA ILE A 331 -15.95 0.63 13.99
C ILE A 331 -17.36 1.23 13.90
N ALA A 332 -18.35 0.35 13.81
CA ALA A 332 -19.75 0.70 13.61
C ALA A 332 -20.52 0.67 14.95
N THR A 333 -20.25 1.65 15.81
CA THR A 333 -20.89 1.87 17.10
C THR A 333 -21.34 3.32 17.21
N ASN A 334 -22.30 3.64 18.11
CA ASN A 334 -22.83 5.00 18.29
C ASN A 334 -21.75 6.03 18.68
N ASP A 335 -20.76 5.64 19.48
CA ASP A 335 -19.66 6.51 19.95
C ASP A 335 -18.32 6.00 19.46
N SER A 336 -18.22 5.70 18.17
CA SER A 336 -17.07 5.05 17.55
C SER A 336 -15.74 5.79 17.78
N LEU A 337 -15.74 7.13 17.76
CA LEU A 337 -14.53 7.95 17.96
C LEU A 337 -13.94 7.84 19.38
N SER A 338 -14.74 7.47 20.38
CA SER A 338 -14.26 7.25 21.75
C SER A 338 -13.29 6.05 21.85
N TYR A 339 -13.32 5.15 20.86
CA TYR A 339 -12.46 3.96 20.80
C TYR A 339 -11.17 4.17 20.00
N MET A 340 -10.85 5.40 19.62
CA MET A 340 -9.65 5.68 18.81
C MET A 340 -8.36 5.13 19.45
N ASP A 341 -8.21 5.27 20.75
CA ASP A 341 -7.02 4.82 21.50
C ASP A 341 -6.97 3.30 21.73
N GLU A 342 -8.08 2.60 21.51
CA GLU A 342 -8.14 1.12 21.59
C GLU A 342 -7.57 0.45 20.34
N VAL A 343 -7.50 1.18 19.21
CA VAL A 343 -6.95 0.64 17.95
C VAL A 343 -5.43 0.81 17.92
N LYS A 344 -4.73 -0.32 17.81
CA LYS A 344 -3.26 -0.35 17.73
C LYS A 344 -2.75 -0.73 16.35
N HIS A 345 -3.48 -1.59 15.65
CA HIS A 345 -3.02 -2.20 14.41
C HIS A 345 -4.16 -2.27 13.38
N ALA A 346 -4.17 -1.32 12.47
CA ALA A 346 -5.03 -1.32 11.28
C ALA A 346 -4.35 -0.53 10.16
N GLY A 347 -4.58 -0.90 8.91
CA GLY A 347 -4.10 -0.12 7.78
C GLY A 347 -4.86 1.20 7.65
N ALA A 348 -6.18 1.17 7.67
CA ALA A 348 -7.06 2.33 7.76
C ALA A 348 -8.17 2.09 8.78
N ILE A 349 -8.68 3.15 9.40
CA ILE A 349 -9.72 3.09 10.42
C ILE A 349 -10.93 3.93 9.97
N PHE A 350 -12.10 3.31 9.97
CA PHE A 350 -13.37 3.89 9.54
C PHE A 350 -14.32 3.98 10.74
N PHE A 351 -14.70 5.19 11.11
CA PHE A 351 -15.48 5.43 12.30
C PHE A 351 -16.93 5.77 11.98
N GLY A 352 -17.88 5.06 12.61
CA GLY A 352 -19.32 5.34 12.59
C GLY A 352 -20.08 4.63 11.48
N HIS A 353 -21.39 4.69 11.59
CA HIS A 353 -22.34 3.93 10.76
C HIS A 353 -22.41 4.36 9.28
N PHE A 354 -21.84 5.52 8.92
CA PHE A 354 -21.90 6.10 7.57
C PHE A 354 -20.52 6.13 6.88
N THR A 355 -19.58 5.32 7.34
CA THR A 355 -18.21 5.33 6.84
C THR A 355 -17.80 3.94 6.33
N PRO A 356 -18.41 3.45 5.23
CA PRO A 356 -18.03 2.19 4.65
C PRO A 356 -16.64 2.29 4.00
N GLU A 357 -15.92 1.17 3.91
CA GLU A 357 -14.61 1.02 3.25
C GLU A 357 -14.57 1.70 1.88
N ALA A 358 -15.61 1.54 1.07
CA ALA A 358 -15.69 2.10 -0.28
C ALA A 358 -15.51 3.64 -0.33
N MET A 359 -15.86 4.36 0.74
CA MET A 359 -15.58 5.80 0.81
C MET A 359 -14.07 6.08 0.87
N GLY A 360 -13.32 5.26 1.62
CA GLY A 360 -11.85 5.35 1.68
C GLY A 360 -11.21 4.96 0.35
N ASP A 361 -11.67 3.89 -0.24
CA ASP A 361 -11.10 3.33 -1.47
C ASP A 361 -11.18 4.27 -2.68
N TYR A 362 -12.22 5.09 -2.74
CA TYR A 362 -12.46 5.89 -3.94
C TYR A 362 -12.30 7.39 -3.74
N ILE A 363 -12.72 7.97 -2.60
CA ILE A 363 -12.96 9.42 -2.59
C ILE A 363 -12.68 10.14 -1.27
N ALA A 364 -12.53 9.46 -0.14
CA ALA A 364 -12.35 10.14 1.15
C ALA A 364 -11.07 10.96 1.23
N GLY A 365 -9.98 10.49 0.63
CA GLY A 365 -8.69 11.18 0.56
C GLY A 365 -7.49 10.38 1.08
N PRO A 366 -7.56 9.65 2.22
CA PRO A 366 -6.51 8.74 2.64
C PRO A 366 -6.21 7.67 1.59
N ASN A 367 -5.01 7.11 1.64
CA ASN A 367 -4.56 6.13 0.65
C ASN A 367 -5.17 4.75 0.92
N HIS A 368 -5.56 4.06 -0.14
CA HIS A 368 -6.07 2.69 -0.09
C HIS A 368 -4.99 1.62 -0.37
N THR A 369 -3.74 2.00 -0.64
CA THR A 369 -2.63 1.05 -0.70
C THR A 369 -2.16 0.82 0.73
N LEU A 370 -2.68 -0.23 1.33
CA LEU A 370 -2.64 -0.49 2.76
C LEU A 370 -1.86 -1.77 3.09
N PRO A 371 -1.31 -1.88 4.31
CA PRO A 371 -0.70 -3.11 4.77
C PRO A 371 -1.75 -4.20 5.03
N THR A 372 -1.52 -5.39 4.51
CA THR A 372 -2.41 -6.55 4.59
C THR A 372 -1.77 -7.68 5.41
N GLY A 373 -2.55 -8.72 5.74
CA GLY A 373 -2.02 -9.95 6.32
C GLY A 373 -1.34 -9.77 7.67
N GLY A 374 -1.82 -8.84 8.49
CA GLY A 374 -1.27 -8.55 9.80
C GLY A 374 -0.04 -7.61 9.76
N SER A 375 0.39 -7.16 8.59
CA SER A 375 1.56 -6.28 8.44
C SER A 375 1.29 -4.83 8.88
N ALA A 376 0.02 -4.47 9.17
CA ALA A 376 -0.34 -3.21 9.82
C ALA A 376 0.30 -3.02 11.22
N ARG A 377 0.97 -4.06 11.74
CA ARG A 377 1.77 -3.97 12.97
C ARG A 377 3.07 -3.18 12.78
N PHE A 378 3.57 -3.04 11.55
CA PHE A 378 4.88 -2.43 11.26
C PHE A 378 4.94 -1.68 9.92
N TYR A 379 3.93 -1.78 9.06
CA TYR A 379 3.79 -0.94 7.87
C TYR A 379 2.68 0.10 8.06
N SER A 380 2.85 1.22 7.40
CA SER A 380 1.84 2.28 7.26
C SER A 380 1.19 2.23 5.87
N PRO A 381 0.03 2.88 5.67
CA PRO A 381 -0.49 3.19 4.34
C PRO A 381 0.55 3.87 3.46
N LEU A 382 0.45 3.70 2.15
CA LEU A 382 1.26 4.48 1.21
C LEU A 382 1.02 5.98 1.42
N GLY A 383 2.10 6.73 1.62
CA GLY A 383 2.05 8.15 1.85
C GLY A 383 3.13 8.91 1.11
N VAL A 384 3.18 10.22 1.33
CA VAL A 384 4.17 11.12 0.72
C VAL A 384 5.59 10.74 1.15
N GLU A 385 5.75 10.27 2.38
CA GLU A 385 7.02 9.84 2.98
C GLU A 385 7.67 8.68 2.25
N ASN A 386 6.91 7.79 1.62
CA ASN A 386 7.45 6.69 0.83
C ASN A 386 8.24 7.16 -0.42
N PHE A 387 7.96 8.38 -0.87
CA PHE A 387 8.61 9.02 -2.01
C PHE A 387 9.66 10.05 -1.58
N MET A 388 9.98 10.13 -0.29
CA MET A 388 10.96 11.05 0.26
C MET A 388 12.02 10.32 1.06
N LYS A 389 13.20 10.91 1.14
CA LYS A 389 14.28 10.46 2.01
C LYS A 389 14.67 11.58 2.98
N ARG A 390 14.94 11.19 4.22
CA ARG A 390 15.35 12.10 5.28
C ARG A 390 16.88 12.06 5.46
N SER A 391 17.53 13.21 5.42
CA SER A 391 18.93 13.38 5.79
C SER A 391 19.03 14.14 7.10
N SER A 392 19.93 13.71 8.00
CA SER A 392 20.24 14.45 9.21
C SER A 392 21.07 15.69 8.88
N ILE A 393 20.76 16.82 9.51
CA ILE A 393 21.52 18.07 9.44
C ILE A 393 22.30 18.20 10.75
N ILE A 394 23.63 18.36 10.65
CA ILE A 394 24.51 18.54 11.80
C ILE A 394 25.49 19.65 11.43
N SER A 395 25.52 20.72 12.23
CA SER A 395 26.53 21.77 12.12
C SER A 395 27.02 22.15 13.52
N VAL A 396 28.30 21.91 13.78
CA VAL A 396 28.93 22.12 15.06
C VAL A 396 29.76 23.41 14.97
N SER A 397 29.45 24.39 15.83
CA SER A 397 30.23 25.60 15.96
C SER A 397 31.57 25.37 16.71
N ARG A 398 32.50 26.37 16.68
CA ARG A 398 33.73 26.30 17.49
C ARG A 398 33.41 26.13 18.98
N LYS A 399 32.39 26.83 19.50
CA LYS A 399 31.94 26.68 20.88
C LYS A 399 31.44 25.25 21.15
N GLY A 400 30.68 24.68 20.24
CA GLY A 400 30.14 23.31 20.34
C GLY A 400 31.25 22.25 20.37
N ILE A 401 32.24 22.35 19.48
CA ILE A 401 33.34 21.37 19.48
C ILE A 401 34.25 21.49 20.69
N MET A 402 34.46 22.71 21.20
CA MET A 402 35.19 22.93 22.45
C MET A 402 34.48 22.24 23.64
N HIS A 403 33.15 22.20 23.63
CA HIS A 403 32.36 21.58 24.70
C HIS A 403 32.27 20.07 24.55
N LEU A 404 31.93 19.54 23.36
CA LEU A 404 31.67 18.12 23.10
C LEU A 404 32.87 17.33 22.58
N GLY A 405 33.96 18.02 22.18
CA GLY A 405 35.10 17.36 21.54
C GLY A 405 35.81 16.37 22.44
N LYS A 406 36.05 16.71 23.71
CA LYS A 406 36.74 15.83 24.65
C LYS A 406 35.95 14.54 24.94
N PRO A 407 34.65 14.60 25.30
CA PRO A 407 33.81 13.38 25.42
C PRO A 407 33.79 12.56 24.13
N CYS A 408 33.68 13.20 22.97
CA CYS A 408 33.68 12.50 21.68
C CYS A 408 34.99 11.74 21.43
N MET A 409 36.14 12.34 21.72
CA MET A 409 37.44 11.69 21.63
C MET A 409 37.56 10.49 22.58
N GLN A 410 37.04 10.59 23.80
CA GLN A 410 37.04 9.50 24.77
C GLN A 410 36.24 8.28 24.27
N LEU A 411 35.07 8.51 23.68
CA LEU A 411 34.26 7.46 23.05
C LEU A 411 34.98 6.80 21.88
N ALA A 412 35.52 7.61 20.95
CA ALA A 412 36.26 7.11 19.81
C ALA A 412 37.49 6.28 20.21
N GLU A 413 38.19 6.66 21.28
CA GLU A 413 39.32 5.93 21.82
C GLU A 413 38.90 4.59 22.44
N ALA A 414 37.80 4.58 23.21
CA ALA A 414 37.25 3.35 23.80
C ALA A 414 36.81 2.34 22.72
N GLU A 415 36.37 2.81 21.57
CA GLU A 415 36.03 1.98 20.42
C GLU A 415 37.26 1.58 19.56
N GLY A 416 38.46 2.08 19.89
CA GLY A 416 39.69 1.83 19.13
C GLY A 416 39.78 2.60 17.82
N LEU A 417 38.92 3.61 17.60
CA LEU A 417 38.83 4.38 16.35
C LEU A 417 39.74 5.63 16.41
N THR A 418 41.05 5.42 16.24
CA THR A 418 42.08 6.48 16.40
C THR A 418 41.94 7.63 15.41
N ALA A 419 41.52 7.38 14.17
CA ALA A 419 41.27 8.43 13.19
C ALA A 419 40.06 9.30 13.55
N HIS A 420 38.99 8.72 14.13
CA HIS A 420 37.84 9.49 14.67
C HIS A 420 38.29 10.43 15.80
N LYS A 421 39.04 9.90 16.77
CA LYS A 421 39.64 10.72 17.84
C LYS A 421 40.49 11.86 17.25
N ARG A 422 41.39 11.54 16.30
CA ARG A 422 42.30 12.52 15.67
C ARG A 422 41.53 13.60 14.90
N SER A 423 40.43 13.23 14.23
CA SER A 423 39.55 14.17 13.51
C SER A 423 39.00 15.30 14.42
N ILE A 424 38.69 14.97 15.68
CA ILE A 424 38.26 15.97 16.66
C ILE A 424 39.45 16.72 17.21
N ALA A 425 40.54 16.00 17.59
CA ALA A 425 41.72 16.60 18.22
C ALA A 425 42.32 17.78 17.41
N VAL A 426 42.51 17.59 16.11
CA VAL A 426 43.10 18.63 15.24
C VAL A 426 42.23 19.89 15.15
N ARG A 427 40.94 19.83 15.41
CA ARG A 427 40.02 20.99 15.42
C ARG A 427 39.95 21.68 16.78
N LEU A 428 40.59 21.09 17.79
CA LEU A 428 40.75 21.68 19.11
C LEU A 428 42.15 22.35 19.27
N GLU A 429 43.10 22.02 18.38
CA GLU A 429 44.43 22.63 18.32
C GLU A 429 44.43 24.02 17.65
N ASP A 430 43.41 24.31 16.80
CA ASP A 430 43.17 25.60 16.13
C ASP A 430 42.41 26.59 17.04
#